data_e1834f2dddd4ec93de422ab55e727367
#
_entry.id   e1834f2dddd4ec93de422ab55e727367
#
_cell.length_a   1.000
_cell.length_b   1.000
_cell.length_c   1.000
_cell.angle_alpha   90.00
_cell.angle_beta   90.00
_cell.angle_gamma   90.00
#
_symmetry.space_group_name_H-M   'P 1'
#
loop_
_entity.id
_entity.type
_entity.pdbx_description
1 polymer ?
#
loop_
_entity_poly.entity_id
_entity_poly.type
_entity_poly.pdbx_seq_one_letter_code
_entity_poly.pdbx_strand_id
1 'polypeptide(L)'
;RAFLPKYFPGYKKYLWIDCDAWVNDWQSVELYFKACENGKLGITQTMGPGYKIMSKVKWIFGKLALIKSQNFKHAIGSKIGIDKARKLAFAPHINIGVFSLEHDSPNWRIWQDNLATTLKSGKIFGSEGLAINMSVYVDDVDTEFLPLNCNWIASNLLPKFDEEKQTFVEPYLPNYKIGIMHLAAGIWKDDKDMRLDKSVMIEIKTLENKTISKSLRFIN
;
A
#
# COMPACT_ATOMS: atom_id res chain seq x y z
N ARG A 1 13.93 -0.82 2.39
CA ARG A 1 13.04 -1.39 3.43
C ARG A 1 13.40 -2.86 3.71
N ALA A 2 13.64 -3.69 2.70
CA ALA A 2 13.95 -5.12 2.85
C ALA A 2 15.19 -5.44 3.74
N PHE A 3 15.96 -4.46 4.14
CA PHE A 3 17.17 -4.61 4.94
C PHE A 3 17.06 -3.95 6.33
N LEU A 4 15.85 -3.67 6.83
CA LEU A 4 15.64 -3.04 8.12
C LEU A 4 16.40 -3.74 9.26
N PRO A 5 16.35 -5.07 9.42
CA PRO A 5 17.07 -5.75 10.52
C PRO A 5 18.58 -5.56 10.49
N LYS A 6 19.15 -5.38 9.28
CA LYS A 6 20.60 -5.14 9.11
C LYS A 6 21.01 -3.74 9.58
N TYR A 7 20.18 -2.72 9.30
CA TYR A 7 20.52 -1.32 9.60
C TYR A 7 20.01 -0.85 10.97
N PHE A 8 19.02 -1.53 11.51
CA PHE A 8 18.41 -1.24 12.82
C PHE A 8 18.35 -2.54 13.64
N PRO A 9 19.49 -3.10 14.07
CA PRO A 9 19.52 -4.34 14.85
C PRO A 9 18.95 -4.16 16.25
N GLY A 10 18.57 -5.26 16.89
CA GLY A 10 18.18 -5.28 18.31
C GLY A 10 16.69 -5.19 18.59
N TYR A 11 15.88 -5.01 17.57
CA TYR A 11 14.41 -5.01 17.72
C TYR A 11 13.84 -6.39 17.36
N LYS A 12 12.78 -6.80 18.07
CA LYS A 12 12.07 -8.06 17.78
C LYS A 12 11.10 -7.94 16.60
N LYS A 13 10.46 -6.78 16.45
CA LYS A 13 9.46 -6.50 15.42
C LYS A 13 9.75 -5.15 14.77
N TYR A 14 9.48 -5.06 13.49
CA TYR A 14 9.60 -3.83 12.70
C TYR A 14 8.24 -3.45 12.14
N LEU A 15 7.90 -2.19 12.26
CA LEU A 15 6.81 -1.55 11.54
C LEU A 15 7.41 -0.43 10.70
N TRP A 16 7.20 -0.50 9.40
CA TRP A 16 7.54 0.57 8.48
C TRP A 16 6.31 1.41 8.18
N ILE A 17 6.46 2.72 8.19
CA ILE A 17 5.45 3.69 7.75
C ILE A 17 6.18 4.69 6.84
N ASP A 18 5.69 4.90 5.61
CA ASP A 18 6.28 5.86 4.67
C ASP A 18 6.16 7.28 5.21
N CYS A 19 7.07 8.16 4.81
CA CYS A 19 7.15 9.55 5.29
C CYS A 19 5.95 10.42 4.86
N ASP A 20 5.16 9.97 3.91
CA ASP A 20 3.90 10.60 3.48
C ASP A 20 2.66 9.90 4.06
N ALA A 21 2.85 9.13 5.13
CA ALA A 21 1.78 8.51 5.91
C ALA A 21 1.87 8.90 7.38
N TRP A 22 0.73 8.91 8.08
CA TRP A 22 0.68 9.20 9.51
C TRP A 22 -0.40 8.38 10.21
N VAL A 23 -0.20 8.12 11.49
CA VAL A 23 -1.09 7.31 12.32
C VAL A 23 -2.22 8.18 12.85
N ASN A 24 -3.47 7.88 12.46
CA ASN A 24 -4.68 8.51 12.95
C ASN A 24 -5.34 7.68 14.07
N ASP A 25 -5.05 6.38 14.12
CA ASP A 25 -5.53 5.49 15.17
C ASP A 25 -4.46 4.47 15.55
N TRP A 26 -4.09 4.47 16.84
CA TRP A 26 -3.06 3.58 17.36
C TRP A 26 -3.41 2.09 17.26
N GLN A 27 -4.69 1.76 17.25
CA GLN A 27 -5.15 0.38 17.04
C GLN A 27 -4.57 -0.25 15.77
N SER A 28 -4.37 0.53 14.72
CA SER A 28 -3.75 0.03 13.49
C SER A 28 -2.28 -0.38 13.69
N VAL A 29 -1.54 0.34 14.53
CA VAL A 29 -0.16 -0.02 14.90
C VAL A 29 -0.14 -1.35 15.64
N GLU A 30 -1.04 -1.53 16.60
CA GLU A 30 -1.20 -2.79 17.35
C GLU A 30 -1.56 -3.96 16.43
N LEU A 31 -2.46 -3.72 15.47
CA LEU A 31 -2.83 -4.73 14.48
C LEU A 31 -1.63 -5.15 13.62
N TYR A 32 -0.78 -4.21 13.18
CA TYR A 32 0.44 -4.55 12.46
C TYR A 32 1.40 -5.39 13.30
N PHE A 33 1.61 -5.05 14.57
CA PHE A 33 2.47 -5.84 15.45
C PHE A 33 1.89 -7.23 15.77
N LYS A 34 0.58 -7.38 15.77
CA LYS A 34 -0.08 -8.68 15.88
C LYS A 34 0.01 -9.47 14.56
N ALA A 35 -0.16 -8.80 13.43
CA ALA A 35 -0.15 -9.43 12.11
C ALA A 35 1.21 -10.04 11.75
N CYS A 36 2.31 -9.51 12.29
CA CYS A 36 3.65 -10.05 12.01
C CYS A 36 4.07 -11.19 12.94
N GLU A 37 3.23 -11.60 13.88
CA GLU A 37 3.54 -12.71 14.79
C GLU A 37 3.73 -14.03 14.03
N ASN A 38 4.60 -14.89 14.56
CA ASN A 38 5.02 -16.15 13.93
C ASN A 38 5.72 -15.98 12.58
N GLY A 39 6.43 -14.86 12.40
CA GLY A 39 7.21 -14.57 11.21
C GLY A 39 6.41 -14.14 9.98
N LYS A 40 5.09 -13.93 10.11
CA LYS A 40 4.22 -13.48 9.02
C LYS A 40 4.55 -12.06 8.56
N LEU A 41 4.26 -11.78 7.28
CA LEU A 41 4.26 -10.42 6.76
C LEU A 41 2.91 -9.76 7.03
N GLY A 42 2.85 -8.78 7.93
CA GLY A 42 1.66 -7.95 8.14
C GLY A 42 1.59 -6.83 7.10
N ILE A 43 0.55 -6.80 6.25
CA ILE A 43 0.45 -5.83 5.14
C ILE A 43 -1.00 -5.65 4.69
N THR A 44 -1.27 -4.59 3.90
CA THR A 44 -2.59 -4.37 3.28
C THR A 44 -2.54 -4.54 1.77
N GLN A 45 -3.64 -5.02 1.20
CA GLN A 45 -3.87 -4.97 -0.24
C GLN A 45 -4.47 -3.62 -0.63
N THR A 46 -4.10 -3.10 -1.82
CA THR A 46 -4.73 -1.89 -2.40
C THR A 46 -5.98 -2.27 -3.20
N MET A 47 -6.87 -3.00 -2.58
CA MET A 47 -8.15 -3.40 -3.15
C MET A 47 -9.23 -3.30 -2.09
N GLY A 48 -10.33 -2.64 -2.45
CA GLY A 48 -11.47 -2.49 -1.56
C GLY A 48 -12.62 -1.74 -2.23
N PRO A 49 -13.78 -1.66 -1.57
CA PRO A 49 -14.92 -0.92 -2.07
C PRO A 49 -14.54 0.52 -2.42
N GLY A 50 -14.91 0.99 -3.61
CA GLY A 50 -14.64 2.34 -4.08
C GLY A 50 -13.23 2.62 -4.61
N TYR A 51 -12.24 1.75 -4.40
CA TYR A 51 -10.94 1.91 -5.05
C TYR A 51 -11.06 1.63 -6.55
N LYS A 52 -10.31 2.39 -7.34
CA LYS A 52 -10.27 2.19 -8.79
C LYS A 52 -9.73 0.80 -9.11
N ILE A 53 -10.40 0.09 -10.00
CA ILE A 53 -9.93 -1.20 -10.52
C ILE A 53 -8.58 -0.99 -11.22
N MET A 54 -7.55 -1.59 -10.67
CA MET A 54 -6.17 -1.45 -11.14
C MET A 54 -5.83 -2.39 -12.31
N SER A 55 -6.69 -3.39 -12.58
CA SER A 55 -6.50 -4.37 -13.64
C SER A 55 -7.60 -4.27 -14.69
N LYS A 56 -7.22 -4.24 -15.96
CA LYS A 56 -8.15 -4.21 -17.10
C LYS A 56 -7.77 -5.28 -18.12
N VAL A 57 -8.79 -5.95 -18.67
CA VAL A 57 -8.64 -6.92 -19.75
C VAL A 57 -9.36 -6.38 -20.98
N LYS A 58 -8.71 -6.44 -22.13
CA LYS A 58 -9.35 -6.21 -23.43
C LYS A 58 -9.37 -7.51 -24.22
N TRP A 59 -10.54 -7.85 -24.71
CA TRP A 59 -10.78 -8.96 -25.62
C TRP A 59 -10.99 -8.43 -27.03
N ILE A 60 -10.36 -9.06 -28.01
CA ILE A 60 -10.57 -8.77 -29.42
C ILE A 60 -10.89 -10.09 -30.11
N PHE A 61 -12.03 -10.17 -30.80
CA PHE A 61 -12.51 -11.39 -31.47
C PHE A 61 -12.48 -12.65 -30.59
N GLY A 62 -12.93 -12.52 -29.32
CA GLY A 62 -12.95 -13.63 -28.38
C GLY A 62 -11.59 -14.07 -27.85
N LYS A 63 -10.52 -13.39 -28.24
CA LYS A 63 -9.16 -13.65 -27.76
C LYS A 63 -8.69 -12.57 -26.79
N LEU A 64 -7.93 -12.95 -25.78
CA LEU A 64 -7.27 -12.00 -24.87
C LEU A 64 -6.22 -11.20 -25.64
N ALA A 65 -6.47 -9.89 -25.79
CA ALA A 65 -5.59 -9.00 -26.54
C ALA A 65 -4.67 -8.16 -25.66
N LEU A 66 -5.11 -7.80 -24.45
CA LEU A 66 -4.37 -6.91 -23.60
C LEU A 66 -4.72 -7.11 -22.11
N ILE A 67 -3.69 -7.28 -21.30
CA ILE A 67 -3.77 -7.17 -19.84
C ILE A 67 -3.12 -5.86 -19.43
N LYS A 68 -3.87 -5.00 -18.72
CA LYS A 68 -3.34 -3.81 -18.04
C LYS A 68 -3.47 -4.02 -16.54
N SER A 69 -2.36 -4.27 -15.88
CA SER A 69 -2.24 -4.18 -14.43
C SER A 69 -0.88 -3.59 -14.06
N GLN A 70 -0.78 -2.98 -12.90
CA GLN A 70 0.47 -2.41 -12.42
C GLN A 70 1.50 -3.52 -12.22
N ASN A 71 1.12 -4.59 -11.54
CA ASN A 71 1.99 -5.73 -11.30
C ASN A 71 2.49 -6.38 -12.61
N PHE A 72 1.58 -6.63 -13.57
CA PHE A 72 1.94 -7.20 -14.86
C PHE A 72 2.92 -6.31 -15.65
N LYS A 73 2.63 -5.00 -15.71
CA LYS A 73 3.50 -4.02 -16.39
C LYS A 73 4.90 -4.01 -15.80
N HIS A 74 5.02 -3.99 -14.47
CA HIS A 74 6.32 -3.99 -13.79
C HIS A 74 7.03 -5.33 -13.97
N ALA A 75 6.31 -6.45 -13.89
CA ALA A 75 6.84 -7.80 -14.10
C ALA A 75 7.46 -7.98 -15.50
N ILE A 76 6.76 -7.57 -16.55
CA ILE A 76 7.27 -7.60 -17.92
C ILE A 76 8.47 -6.67 -18.07
N GLY A 77 8.39 -5.45 -17.53
CA GLY A 77 9.50 -4.48 -17.57
C GLY A 77 10.76 -4.96 -16.85
N SER A 78 10.61 -5.71 -15.77
CA SER A 78 11.72 -6.31 -15.00
C SER A 78 12.20 -7.66 -15.53
N LYS A 79 11.59 -8.16 -16.61
CA LYS A 79 11.97 -9.43 -17.29
C LYS A 79 12.00 -10.64 -16.34
N ILE A 80 11.10 -10.71 -15.37
CA ILE A 80 11.04 -11.81 -14.38
C ILE A 80 10.47 -13.13 -14.93
N GLY A 81 10.11 -13.16 -16.21
CA GLY A 81 9.50 -14.29 -16.89
C GLY A 81 7.97 -14.18 -16.98
N ILE A 82 7.44 -14.72 -18.09
CA ILE A 82 6.01 -14.57 -18.43
C ILE A 82 5.09 -15.29 -17.45
N ASP A 83 5.51 -16.43 -16.90
CA ASP A 83 4.68 -17.22 -16.00
C ASP A 83 4.51 -16.52 -14.65
N LYS A 84 5.56 -15.94 -14.10
CA LYS A 84 5.49 -15.08 -12.91
C LYS A 84 4.65 -13.82 -13.18
N ALA A 85 4.84 -13.20 -14.34
CA ALA A 85 4.06 -12.03 -14.72
C ALA A 85 2.56 -12.35 -14.83
N ARG A 86 2.19 -13.54 -15.35
CA ARG A 86 0.80 -14.00 -15.43
C ARG A 86 0.18 -14.23 -14.05
N LYS A 87 0.90 -14.85 -13.10
CA LYS A 87 0.45 -15.00 -11.70
C LYS A 87 0.13 -13.64 -11.08
N LEU A 88 0.96 -12.64 -11.35
CA LEU A 88 0.82 -11.28 -10.81
C LEU A 88 -0.23 -10.43 -11.53
N ALA A 89 -0.68 -10.83 -12.71
CA ALA A 89 -1.50 -9.99 -13.59
C ALA A 89 -2.81 -9.53 -12.95
N PHE A 90 -3.45 -10.40 -12.20
CA PHE A 90 -4.74 -10.17 -11.53
C PHE A 90 -4.64 -10.18 -10.01
N ALA A 91 -3.44 -10.41 -9.46
CA ALA A 91 -3.23 -10.33 -8.02
C ALA A 91 -3.51 -8.90 -7.53
N PRO A 92 -4.20 -8.74 -6.39
CA PRO A 92 -4.37 -7.44 -5.77
C PRO A 92 -3.01 -6.78 -5.54
N HIS A 93 -2.88 -5.53 -5.98
CA HIS A 93 -1.63 -4.82 -5.77
C HIS A 93 -1.40 -4.57 -4.28
N ILE A 94 -0.19 -4.82 -3.79
CA ILE A 94 0.25 -4.54 -2.44
C ILE A 94 1.06 -3.25 -2.45
N ASN A 95 0.66 -2.30 -1.62
CA ASN A 95 1.43 -1.08 -1.37
C ASN A 95 2.31 -1.30 -0.13
N ILE A 96 3.61 -1.08 -0.30
CA ILE A 96 4.62 -1.30 0.75
C ILE A 96 4.85 -0.08 1.64
N GLY A 97 4.00 0.91 1.57
CA GLY A 97 4.12 2.12 2.40
C GLY A 97 3.89 1.87 3.88
N VAL A 98 3.16 0.79 4.21
CA VAL A 98 3.03 0.32 5.59
C VAL A 98 3.10 -1.20 5.61
N PHE A 99 3.99 -1.76 6.41
CA PHE A 99 4.10 -3.20 6.64
C PHE A 99 4.80 -3.50 7.97
N SER A 100 4.61 -4.70 8.47
CA SER A 100 5.29 -5.21 9.67
C SER A 100 5.89 -6.59 9.44
N LEU A 101 7.00 -6.89 10.15
CA LEU A 101 7.67 -8.19 10.07
C LEU A 101 8.55 -8.40 11.32
N GLU A 102 8.64 -9.62 11.80
CA GLU A 102 9.56 -9.99 12.89
C GLU A 102 11.01 -10.03 12.41
N HIS A 103 11.94 -9.78 13.34
CA HIS A 103 13.38 -9.71 13.07
C HIS A 103 13.93 -10.96 12.37
N ASP A 104 13.57 -12.11 12.86
CA ASP A 104 14.05 -13.42 12.43
C ASP A 104 13.18 -14.10 11.37
N SER A 105 12.19 -13.38 10.84
CA SER A 105 11.34 -13.91 9.79
C SER A 105 12.14 -14.28 8.54
N PRO A 106 11.95 -15.50 7.99
CA PRO A 106 12.59 -15.90 6.74
C PRO A 106 12.14 -15.06 5.54
N ASN A 107 11.04 -14.36 5.67
CA ASN A 107 10.44 -13.53 4.62
C ASN A 107 11.34 -12.36 4.21
N TRP A 108 12.22 -11.87 5.11
CA TRP A 108 13.24 -10.87 4.74
C TRP A 108 14.12 -11.36 3.60
N ARG A 109 14.58 -12.62 3.67
CA ARG A 109 15.48 -13.19 2.67
C ARG A 109 14.77 -13.35 1.34
N ILE A 110 13.56 -13.87 1.33
CA ILE A 110 12.76 -14.03 0.11
C ILE A 110 12.54 -12.68 -0.57
N TRP A 111 12.18 -11.66 0.21
CA TRP A 111 12.00 -10.30 -0.32
C TRP A 111 13.29 -9.72 -0.89
N GLN A 112 14.44 -9.89 -0.21
CA GLN A 112 15.76 -9.44 -0.68
C GLN A 112 16.14 -10.12 -2.01
N ASP A 113 15.94 -11.41 -2.14
CA ASP A 113 16.25 -12.17 -3.35
C ASP A 113 15.34 -11.74 -4.53
N ASN A 114 14.06 -11.48 -4.27
CA ASN A 114 13.14 -10.92 -5.25
C ASN A 114 13.53 -9.49 -5.65
N LEU A 115 13.93 -8.66 -4.69
CA LEU A 115 14.40 -7.30 -4.97
C LEU A 115 15.66 -7.34 -5.85
N ALA A 116 16.63 -8.19 -5.53
CA ALA A 116 17.81 -8.38 -6.38
C ALA A 116 17.43 -8.83 -7.80
N THR A 117 16.45 -9.72 -7.92
CA THR A 117 15.95 -10.19 -9.22
C THR A 117 15.28 -9.07 -10.01
N THR A 118 14.40 -8.29 -9.40
CA THR A 118 13.68 -7.22 -10.08
C THR A 118 14.59 -6.07 -10.48
N LEU A 119 15.66 -5.80 -9.72
CA LEU A 119 16.63 -4.73 -10.02
C LEU A 119 17.57 -5.06 -11.19
N LYS A 120 17.77 -6.33 -11.56
CA LYS A 120 18.65 -6.71 -12.68
C LYS A 120 18.23 -6.09 -14.02
N SER A 121 16.93 -5.93 -14.25
CA SER A 121 16.41 -5.40 -15.52
C SER A 121 15.31 -4.36 -15.32
N GLY A 122 14.80 -4.19 -14.09
CA GLY A 122 13.73 -3.27 -13.75
C GLY A 122 14.23 -1.85 -13.50
N LYS A 123 13.27 -0.94 -13.40
CA LYS A 123 13.55 0.42 -12.94
C LYS A 123 13.62 0.42 -11.40
N ILE A 124 14.50 1.23 -10.82
CA ILE A 124 14.60 1.40 -9.36
C ILE A 124 13.21 1.70 -8.78
N PHE A 125 12.51 2.69 -9.34
CA PHE A 125 11.13 2.98 -8.98
C PHE A 125 10.19 1.84 -9.42
N GLY A 126 9.54 1.21 -8.46
CA GLY A 126 8.60 0.11 -8.67
C GLY A 126 9.19 -1.29 -8.48
N SER A 127 10.53 -1.47 -8.51
CA SER A 127 11.15 -2.79 -8.28
C SER A 127 10.92 -3.32 -6.87
N GLU A 128 10.94 -2.47 -5.87
CA GLU A 128 10.69 -2.86 -4.49
C GLU A 128 9.22 -3.31 -4.29
N GLY A 129 8.27 -2.55 -4.85
CA GLY A 129 6.85 -2.93 -4.85
C GLY A 129 6.59 -4.22 -5.61
N LEU A 130 7.26 -4.41 -6.77
CA LEU A 130 7.16 -5.67 -7.50
C LEU A 130 7.73 -6.83 -6.69
N ALA A 131 8.88 -6.65 -6.03
CA ALA A 131 9.54 -7.68 -5.24
C ALA A 131 8.64 -8.22 -4.12
N ILE A 132 7.96 -7.35 -3.37
CA ILE A 132 7.06 -7.79 -2.31
C ILE A 132 5.81 -8.49 -2.88
N ASN A 133 5.26 -7.99 -3.99
CA ASN A 133 4.15 -8.66 -4.68
C ASN A 133 4.57 -10.06 -5.19
N MET A 134 5.82 -10.23 -5.65
CA MET A 134 6.37 -11.54 -5.99
C MET A 134 6.47 -12.43 -4.76
N SER A 135 7.03 -11.94 -3.66
CA SER A 135 7.16 -12.70 -2.42
C SER A 135 5.81 -13.25 -1.97
N VAL A 136 4.78 -12.43 -2.01
CA VAL A 136 3.44 -12.83 -1.56
C VAL A 136 2.73 -13.75 -2.54
N TYR A 137 2.71 -13.43 -3.84
CA TYR A 137 1.85 -14.12 -4.82
C TYR A 137 2.57 -15.15 -5.69
N VAL A 138 3.88 -15.21 -5.67
CA VAL A 138 4.67 -16.18 -6.46
C VAL A 138 5.38 -17.16 -5.54
N ASP A 139 5.94 -16.68 -4.43
CA ASP A 139 6.72 -17.48 -3.50
C ASP A 139 5.92 -17.85 -2.23
N ASP A 140 4.62 -17.48 -2.18
CA ASP A 140 3.66 -17.84 -1.14
C ASP A 140 4.15 -17.53 0.30
N VAL A 141 4.79 -16.36 0.47
CA VAL A 141 5.22 -15.87 1.78
C VAL A 141 4.02 -15.78 2.73
N ASP A 142 4.18 -16.36 3.92
CA ASP A 142 3.13 -16.34 4.94
C ASP A 142 2.77 -14.88 5.29
N THR A 143 1.55 -14.49 4.99
CA THR A 143 1.09 -13.11 4.99
C THR A 143 -0.22 -12.97 5.74
N GLU A 144 -0.28 -12.04 6.68
CA GLU A 144 -1.52 -11.61 7.33
C GLU A 144 -1.98 -10.30 6.68
N PHE A 145 -3.11 -10.38 5.96
CA PHE A 145 -3.68 -9.20 5.32
C PHE A 145 -4.56 -8.42 6.31
N LEU A 146 -4.18 -7.18 6.53
CA LEU A 146 -4.93 -6.24 7.37
C LEU A 146 -6.03 -5.52 6.59
N PRO A 147 -7.07 -5.02 7.29
CA PRO A 147 -8.11 -4.19 6.69
C PRO A 147 -7.54 -2.94 6.01
N LEU A 148 -8.23 -2.47 4.98
CA LEU A 148 -7.78 -1.37 4.13
C LEU A 148 -7.54 -0.06 4.89
N ASN A 149 -8.33 0.21 5.93
CA ASN A 149 -8.17 1.40 6.77
C ASN A 149 -6.84 1.42 7.55
N CYS A 150 -6.12 0.29 7.67
CA CYS A 150 -4.77 0.25 8.25
C CYS A 150 -3.69 0.85 7.34
N ASN A 151 -3.99 1.06 6.04
CA ASN A 151 -3.13 1.79 5.10
C ASN A 151 -4.01 2.44 4.03
N TRP A 152 -4.73 3.51 4.41
CA TRP A 152 -5.66 4.20 3.54
C TRP A 152 -4.95 5.09 2.54
N ILE A 153 -4.93 4.68 1.27
CA ILE A 153 -4.29 5.43 0.19
C ILE A 153 -5.26 6.50 -0.32
N ALA A 154 -5.12 7.71 0.21
CA ALA A 154 -6.02 8.83 -0.06
C ALA A 154 -6.05 9.26 -1.53
N SER A 155 -4.97 9.03 -2.28
CA SER A 155 -4.93 9.28 -3.74
C SER A 155 -5.82 8.32 -4.55
N ASN A 156 -6.15 7.16 -4.02
CA ASN A 156 -7.06 6.21 -4.66
C ASN A 156 -8.53 6.54 -4.39
N LEU A 157 -8.83 6.95 -3.17
CA LEU A 157 -10.16 7.34 -2.73
C LEU A 157 -10.06 8.28 -1.53
N LEU A 158 -10.69 9.46 -1.63
CA LEU A 158 -10.76 10.38 -0.52
C LEU A 158 -11.59 9.80 0.63
N PRO A 159 -11.16 9.95 1.88
CA PRO A 159 -11.96 9.58 3.04
C PRO A 159 -13.15 10.53 3.20
N LYS A 160 -14.12 10.15 4.02
CA LYS A 160 -15.09 11.07 4.62
C LYS A 160 -14.59 11.57 5.97
N PHE A 161 -15.19 12.63 6.46
CA PHE A 161 -14.95 13.16 7.80
C PHE A 161 -16.19 12.99 8.67
N ASP A 162 -16.00 12.38 9.82
CA ASP A 162 -17.01 12.28 10.87
C ASP A 162 -16.89 13.52 11.76
N GLU A 163 -17.84 14.45 11.64
CA GLU A 163 -17.84 15.72 12.39
C GLU A 163 -18.11 15.52 13.88
N GLU A 164 -18.83 14.46 14.26
CA GLU A 164 -19.10 14.14 15.65
C GLU A 164 -17.85 13.59 16.35
N LYS A 165 -17.15 12.65 15.71
CA LYS A 165 -15.95 12.01 16.26
C LYS A 165 -14.65 12.74 15.91
N GLN A 166 -14.72 13.83 15.13
CA GLN A 166 -13.57 14.59 14.67
C GLN A 166 -12.45 13.72 14.05
N THR A 167 -12.84 12.78 13.18
CA THR A 167 -11.90 11.80 12.60
C THR A 167 -12.21 11.48 11.14
N PHE A 168 -11.21 11.00 10.42
CA PHE A 168 -11.38 10.47 9.07
C PHE A 168 -11.90 9.04 9.10
N VAL A 169 -12.85 8.73 8.23
CA VAL A 169 -13.50 7.43 8.13
C VAL A 169 -13.58 6.98 6.67
N GLU A 170 -13.75 5.68 6.45
CA GLU A 170 -14.06 5.12 5.14
C GLU A 170 -15.35 5.74 4.58
N PRO A 171 -15.39 6.07 3.26
CA PRO A 171 -16.53 6.74 2.65
C PRO A 171 -17.76 5.85 2.42
N TYR A 172 -17.67 4.58 2.78
CA TYR A 172 -18.71 3.56 2.65
C TYR A 172 -18.95 2.87 4.01
N LEU A 173 -20.09 2.22 4.16
CA LEU A 173 -20.45 1.49 5.37
C LEU A 173 -19.48 0.32 5.63
N PRO A 174 -19.14 0.07 6.90
CA PRO A 174 -19.72 0.70 8.11
C PRO A 174 -18.99 1.98 8.58
N ASN A 175 -18.24 2.66 7.70
CA ASN A 175 -17.50 3.89 7.99
C ASN A 175 -16.42 3.70 9.06
N TYR A 176 -15.63 2.64 8.93
CA TYR A 176 -14.51 2.40 9.84
C TYR A 176 -13.57 3.60 9.88
N LYS A 177 -13.07 3.89 11.08
CA LYS A 177 -12.05 4.93 11.27
C LYS A 177 -10.80 4.59 10.46
N ILE A 178 -10.27 5.58 9.74
CA ILE A 178 -8.96 5.44 9.09
C ILE A 178 -7.90 5.30 10.17
N GLY A 179 -7.14 4.23 10.12
CA GLY A 179 -6.08 3.98 11.08
C GLY A 179 -4.77 4.64 10.72
N ILE A 180 -4.30 4.42 9.48
CA ILE A 180 -3.12 5.09 8.93
C ILE A 180 -3.53 5.79 7.63
N MET A 181 -3.39 7.11 7.61
CA MET A 181 -3.60 7.93 6.43
C MET A 181 -2.31 7.95 5.61
N HIS A 182 -2.39 7.48 4.36
CA HIS A 182 -1.28 7.47 3.43
C HIS A 182 -1.62 8.35 2.24
N LEU A 183 -0.90 9.46 2.09
CA LEU A 183 -1.21 10.46 1.06
C LEU A 183 -0.90 9.92 -0.34
N ALA A 184 0.23 9.22 -0.49
CA ALA A 184 0.77 8.68 -1.74
C ALA A 184 0.85 9.72 -2.89
N ALA A 185 1.74 9.52 -3.83
CA ALA A 185 2.18 10.49 -4.85
C ALA A 185 1.13 10.95 -5.90
N GLY A 186 -0.15 10.94 -5.61
CA GLY A 186 -1.19 11.28 -6.59
C GLY A 186 -1.93 12.59 -6.35
N ILE A 187 -2.11 12.96 -5.10
CA ILE A 187 -2.94 14.14 -4.71
C ILE A 187 -2.19 15.45 -4.92
N TRP A 188 -0.86 15.42 -5.02
CA TRP A 188 0.03 16.57 -4.93
C TRP A 188 0.76 16.91 -6.24
N LYS A 189 0.36 16.33 -7.37
CA LYS A 189 1.08 16.52 -8.65
C LYS A 189 1.12 17.95 -9.16
N ASP A 190 0.19 18.77 -8.76
CA ASP A 190 0.10 20.17 -9.20
C ASP A 190 0.73 21.16 -8.20
N ASP A 191 1.11 20.71 -7.02
CA ASP A 191 1.80 21.53 -6.03
C ASP A 191 3.31 21.35 -6.16
N LYS A 192 3.96 22.30 -6.82
CA LYS A 192 5.41 22.35 -7.00
C LYS A 192 6.16 22.53 -5.66
N ASP A 193 5.44 22.84 -4.60
CA ASP A 193 5.97 23.13 -3.28
C ASP A 193 5.62 22.01 -2.29
N MET A 194 6.32 20.90 -2.42
CA MET A 194 6.22 19.74 -1.53
C MET A 194 6.77 20.00 -0.11
N ARG A 195 6.84 21.26 0.33
CA ARG A 195 7.30 21.58 1.68
C ARG A 195 6.34 21.00 2.71
N LEU A 196 6.92 20.30 3.68
CA LEU A 196 6.20 19.61 4.75
C LEU A 196 5.40 20.54 5.68
N ASP A 197 5.69 21.85 5.62
CA ASP A 197 5.11 22.89 6.47
C ASP A 197 3.79 23.47 5.97
N LYS A 198 3.36 23.17 4.74
CA LYS A 198 2.08 23.66 4.21
C LYS A 198 0.97 22.64 4.40
N SER A 199 -0.08 23.05 5.08
CA SER A 199 -1.35 22.36 5.07
C SER A 199 -1.97 22.49 3.68
N VAL A 200 -2.08 21.39 2.92
CA VAL A 200 -2.82 21.38 1.67
C VAL A 200 -4.27 21.11 1.98
N MET A 201 -5.11 22.12 1.79
CA MET A 201 -6.54 22.01 2.00
C MET A 201 -7.20 21.39 0.76
N ILE A 202 -8.03 20.39 0.99
CA ILE A 202 -8.82 19.73 -0.06
C ILE A 202 -10.29 19.69 0.34
N GLU A 203 -11.16 19.63 -0.66
CA GLU A 203 -12.58 19.39 -0.42
C GLU A 203 -12.86 17.91 -0.19
N ILE A 204 -13.44 17.58 0.94
CA ILE A 204 -13.91 16.24 1.30
C ILE A 204 -15.37 16.29 1.73
N LYS A 205 -16.03 15.13 1.73
CA LYS A 205 -17.40 14.99 2.21
C LYS A 205 -17.43 14.59 3.67
N THR A 206 -18.40 15.11 4.43
CA THR A 206 -18.75 14.57 5.75
C THR A 206 -19.63 13.32 5.61
N LEU A 207 -19.95 12.68 6.73
CA LEU A 207 -20.91 11.58 6.74
C LEU A 207 -22.30 12.03 6.27
N GLU A 208 -22.70 13.27 6.58
CA GLU A 208 -23.95 13.90 6.13
C GLU A 208 -23.87 14.43 4.69
N ASN A 209 -22.78 14.11 3.94
CA ASN A 209 -22.53 14.54 2.57
C ASN A 209 -22.34 16.05 2.38
N LYS A 210 -22.14 16.83 3.43
CA LYS A 210 -21.69 18.24 3.32
C LYS A 210 -20.26 18.25 2.77
N THR A 211 -19.92 19.31 2.02
CA THR A 211 -18.54 19.54 1.58
C THR A 211 -17.83 20.43 2.58
N ILE A 212 -16.68 20.01 3.04
CA ILE A 212 -15.79 20.78 3.92
C ILE A 212 -14.39 20.84 3.33
N SER A 213 -13.66 21.91 3.65
CA SER A 213 -12.24 22.04 3.32
C SER A 213 -11.41 21.58 4.50
N LYS A 214 -10.56 20.57 4.30
CA LYS A 214 -9.74 20.00 5.38
C LYS A 214 -8.42 19.49 4.83
N SER A 215 -7.35 19.57 5.63
CA SER A 215 -6.08 18.94 5.28
C SER A 215 -6.12 17.46 5.61
N LEU A 216 -5.58 16.63 4.69
CA LEU A 216 -5.30 15.22 4.98
C LEU A 216 -3.93 14.99 5.63
N ARG A 217 -3.12 16.05 5.79
CA ARG A 217 -1.87 15.97 6.54
C ARG A 217 -2.16 16.02 8.03
N PHE A 218 -1.27 15.41 8.80
CA PHE A 218 -1.31 15.58 10.24
C PHE A 218 -1.10 17.07 10.59
N ILE A 219 -2.00 17.61 11.37
CA ILE A 219 -1.92 19.00 11.90
C ILE A 219 -2.07 18.85 13.41
N ASN A 220 -1.07 19.33 14.15
CA ASN A 220 -1.14 19.44 15.62
C ASN A 220 -2.16 20.51 16.02
#